data_be342a94099b4fc8a5492b7a4c8f4f9a
#
_entry.id   be342a94099b4fc8a5492b7a4c8f4f9a
#
_cell.length_a   1.000
_cell.length_b   1.000
_cell.length_c   1.000
_cell.angle_alpha   90.00
_cell.angle_beta   90.00
_cell.angle_gamma   90.00
#
_symmetry.space_group_name_H-M   'P 1'
#
loop_
_entity.id
_entity.type
_entity.pdbx_description
1 polymer ?
#
loop_
_entity_poly.entity_id
_entity_poly.type
_entity_poly.pdbx_seq_one_letter_code
_entity_poly.pdbx_strand_id
1 'polypeptide(L)'
;MGIADVVTLLGGIALFLFGMSLMGEGLKKVAGSRLELVLYKLSSTPLKGVLLGTGVTAVIQSSSATSVMVVGFVNSGMMKVRQAIGVIMGAIVGTSVTGWILCLSSLEGGSGVVQLLSTEVLTGVVAVIGIILRMFNSKASNRHVGEILLGFAVLMYGMSSMSGAVSPLRESEAFIRILTSFSNPILGILVGVVFTSILQSASAAVGILQALAVTGAITFEIALPIIMGIAIGAAVPVLLSALGANLHGKRTAFIYLLIDVLGVLIWSLLFYGVNAIVHFTFMSTVMSSVSIALMNTLFRLATVVVLLPCIGLMEKLMETLFPDTGAHPEEQDMDRLEERFLQHPALSIEQSRLVTNAMAQRAEGNLLMAMSLRSRFSDKDFRQVAETESIIDRYEDKLGTYLMKITSKSLSETQSEEVSKFLHTISDFERISDHALNISEAAKEIHDKNLQLSPEACHELDVMESAVQEILNIAVSAFVDNDPQRAARVEPLEEIIDGLCDEMKSHHVDRLQSGACTLNQGFVFNDLLTNYERVADHCSNVAVAIIELESDSFDTHEYLSSVRAMKSHSFAQYFEEYKQQFHL
;
A
#
# COMPACT_ATOMS: atom_id res chain seq x y z
N MET A 1 -47.85 -2.69 6.61
CA MET A 1 -46.71 -3.60 6.79
C MET A 1 -46.91 -4.37 8.08
N GLY A 2 -46.99 -5.69 8.01
CA GLY A 2 -47.02 -6.55 9.21
C GLY A 2 -45.60 -6.80 9.72
N ILE A 3 -45.48 -7.40 10.92
CA ILE A 3 -44.16 -7.76 11.50
C ILE A 3 -43.40 -8.70 10.53
N ALA A 4 -44.14 -9.61 9.86
CA ALA A 4 -43.55 -10.53 8.87
C ALA A 4 -42.87 -9.79 7.71
N ASP A 5 -43.49 -8.74 7.17
CA ASP A 5 -42.93 -7.98 6.07
C ASP A 5 -41.67 -7.23 6.48
N VAL A 6 -41.63 -6.69 7.72
CA VAL A 6 -40.45 -6.03 8.28
C VAL A 6 -39.30 -7.04 8.44
N VAL A 7 -39.58 -8.21 8.98
CA VAL A 7 -38.55 -9.27 9.13
C VAL A 7 -38.07 -9.75 7.77
N THR A 8 -38.95 -9.91 6.78
CA THR A 8 -38.60 -10.28 5.41
C THR A 8 -37.71 -9.20 4.74
N LEU A 9 -38.05 -7.91 4.95
CA LEU A 9 -37.24 -6.81 4.44
C LEU A 9 -35.85 -6.82 5.05
N LEU A 10 -35.75 -6.93 6.38
CA LEU A 10 -34.43 -6.96 7.06
C LEU A 10 -33.63 -8.20 6.66
N GLY A 11 -34.29 -9.38 6.52
CA GLY A 11 -33.68 -10.61 6.02
C GLY A 11 -33.17 -10.44 4.56
N GLY A 12 -33.99 -9.80 3.71
CA GLY A 12 -33.61 -9.46 2.34
C GLY A 12 -32.41 -8.54 2.27
N ILE A 13 -32.34 -7.49 3.10
CA ILE A 13 -31.18 -6.60 3.23
C ILE A 13 -29.94 -7.39 3.69
N ALA A 14 -30.07 -8.25 4.68
CA ALA A 14 -28.96 -9.07 5.17
C ALA A 14 -28.41 -10.00 4.08
N LEU A 15 -29.26 -10.70 3.35
CA LEU A 15 -28.86 -11.55 2.22
C LEU A 15 -28.24 -10.75 1.09
N PHE A 16 -28.79 -9.60 0.77
CA PHE A 16 -28.25 -8.69 -0.25
C PHE A 16 -26.83 -8.23 0.11
N LEU A 17 -26.62 -7.75 1.33
CA LEU A 17 -25.30 -7.32 1.81
C LEU A 17 -24.30 -8.48 1.87
N PHE A 18 -24.73 -9.65 2.34
CA PHE A 18 -23.89 -10.84 2.38
C PHE A 18 -23.50 -11.31 0.97
N GLY A 19 -24.46 -11.36 0.04
CA GLY A 19 -24.21 -11.73 -1.36
C GLY A 19 -23.24 -10.75 -2.04
N MET A 20 -23.38 -9.46 -1.79
CA MET A 20 -22.47 -8.42 -2.29
C MET A 20 -21.05 -8.57 -1.73
N SER A 21 -20.93 -8.86 -0.42
CA SER A 21 -19.63 -9.12 0.22
C SER A 21 -18.96 -10.37 -0.36
N LEU A 22 -19.68 -11.47 -0.46
CA LEU A 22 -19.18 -12.74 -1.00
C LEU A 22 -18.74 -12.62 -2.45
N MET A 23 -19.52 -11.92 -3.28
CA MET A 23 -19.18 -11.66 -4.68
C MET A 23 -17.92 -10.78 -4.77
N GLY A 24 -17.84 -9.71 -3.99
CA GLY A 24 -16.69 -8.80 -3.96
C GLY A 24 -15.41 -9.48 -3.49
N GLU A 25 -15.48 -10.32 -2.44
CA GLU A 25 -14.34 -11.11 -1.97
C GLU A 25 -13.86 -12.13 -3.03
N GLY A 26 -14.79 -12.82 -3.68
CA GLY A 26 -14.45 -13.73 -4.77
C GLY A 26 -13.76 -13.02 -5.94
N LEU A 27 -14.28 -11.86 -6.36
CA LEU A 27 -13.68 -11.03 -7.40
C LEU A 27 -12.27 -10.55 -7.00
N LYS A 28 -12.09 -10.11 -5.75
CA LYS A 28 -10.79 -9.71 -5.21
C LYS A 28 -9.78 -10.86 -5.23
N LYS A 29 -10.19 -12.07 -4.84
CA LYS A 29 -9.32 -13.27 -4.86
C LYS A 29 -8.93 -13.67 -6.28
N VAL A 30 -9.86 -13.60 -7.26
CA VAL A 30 -9.58 -13.90 -8.67
C VAL A 30 -8.65 -12.85 -9.29
N ALA A 31 -8.87 -11.57 -8.99
CA ALA A 31 -8.03 -10.48 -9.48
C ALA A 31 -6.61 -10.52 -8.87
N GLY A 32 -6.48 -11.05 -7.65
CA GLY A 32 -5.22 -11.24 -6.94
C GLY A 32 -4.53 -9.93 -6.55
N SER A 33 -3.33 -10.05 -5.98
CA SER A 33 -2.48 -8.92 -5.58
C SER A 33 -1.98 -8.06 -6.75
N ARG A 34 -2.09 -8.57 -7.97
CA ARG A 34 -1.70 -7.82 -9.20
C ARG A 34 -2.51 -6.55 -9.39
N LEU A 35 -3.77 -6.52 -8.94
CA LEU A 35 -4.65 -5.36 -9.09
C LEU A 35 -4.10 -4.14 -8.33
N GLU A 36 -3.56 -4.36 -7.15
CA GLU A 36 -2.98 -3.33 -6.29
C GLU A 36 -1.68 -2.77 -6.89
N LEU A 37 -0.82 -3.67 -7.40
CA LEU A 37 0.40 -3.29 -8.10
C LEU A 37 0.11 -2.53 -9.40
N VAL A 38 -0.94 -2.92 -10.12
CA VAL A 38 -1.40 -2.22 -11.33
C VAL A 38 -1.85 -0.80 -10.99
N LEU A 39 -2.63 -0.64 -9.91
CA LEU A 39 -3.09 0.67 -9.44
C LEU A 39 -1.90 1.58 -9.09
N TYR A 40 -0.91 1.04 -8.40
CA TYR A 40 0.31 1.77 -8.04
C TYR A 40 1.15 2.15 -9.27
N LYS A 41 1.49 1.18 -10.12
CA LYS A 41 2.44 1.39 -11.23
C LYS A 41 1.87 2.21 -12.40
N LEU A 42 0.57 2.12 -12.67
CA LEU A 42 -0.04 2.71 -13.86
C LEU A 42 -0.79 4.03 -13.62
N SER A 43 -0.90 4.51 -12.39
CA SER A 43 -1.59 5.77 -12.04
C SER A 43 -0.79 7.06 -12.35
N SER A 44 0.11 7.01 -13.34
CA SER A 44 1.06 8.09 -13.64
C SER A 44 0.42 9.44 -14.04
N THR A 45 -0.81 9.45 -14.55
CA THR A 45 -1.55 10.67 -14.89
C THR A 45 -2.96 10.62 -14.33
N PRO A 46 -3.60 11.78 -14.02
CA PRO A 46 -4.97 11.81 -13.48
C PRO A 46 -5.98 11.05 -14.34
N LEU A 47 -5.92 11.17 -15.66
CA LEU A 47 -6.84 10.47 -16.57
C LEU A 47 -6.66 8.95 -16.53
N LYS A 48 -5.41 8.47 -16.50
CA LYS A 48 -5.13 7.04 -16.29
C LYS A 48 -5.62 6.60 -14.91
N GLY A 49 -5.46 7.46 -13.89
CA GLY A 49 -6.01 7.24 -12.56
C GLY A 49 -7.53 7.04 -12.59
N VAL A 50 -8.29 7.88 -13.31
CA VAL A 50 -9.75 7.72 -13.46
C VAL A 50 -10.11 6.38 -14.09
N LEU A 51 -9.47 6.00 -15.19
CA LEU A 51 -9.75 4.72 -15.85
C LEU A 51 -9.41 3.53 -14.95
N LEU A 52 -8.25 3.57 -14.28
CA LEU A 52 -7.82 2.53 -13.35
C LEU A 52 -8.74 2.44 -12.13
N GLY A 53 -9.06 3.57 -11.50
CA GLY A 53 -9.96 3.62 -10.36
C GLY A 53 -11.35 3.08 -10.71
N THR A 54 -11.87 3.40 -11.90
CA THR A 54 -13.13 2.86 -12.41
C THR A 54 -13.06 1.34 -12.58
N GLY A 55 -12.01 0.83 -13.24
CA GLY A 55 -11.83 -0.60 -13.47
C GLY A 55 -11.64 -1.38 -12.16
N VAL A 56 -10.76 -0.89 -11.27
CA VAL A 56 -10.50 -1.51 -9.98
C VAL A 56 -11.76 -1.56 -9.11
N THR A 57 -12.50 -0.45 -9.03
CA THR A 57 -13.74 -0.40 -8.25
C THR A 57 -14.84 -1.28 -8.85
N ALA A 58 -14.94 -1.36 -10.18
CA ALA A 58 -15.87 -2.27 -10.84
C ALA A 58 -15.56 -3.75 -10.52
N VAL A 59 -14.28 -4.10 -10.39
CA VAL A 59 -13.85 -5.45 -10.00
C VAL A 59 -14.03 -5.68 -8.51
N ILE A 60 -13.54 -4.78 -7.64
CA ILE A 60 -13.64 -4.93 -6.17
C ILE A 60 -15.09 -4.76 -5.67
N GLN A 61 -15.96 -4.10 -6.44
CA GLN A 61 -17.34 -3.75 -6.09
C GLN A 61 -17.45 -2.83 -4.86
N SER A 62 -16.36 -2.11 -4.53
CA SER A 62 -16.30 -1.21 -3.38
C SER A 62 -15.41 0.01 -3.66
N SER A 63 -16.03 1.16 -3.85
CA SER A 63 -15.30 2.44 -3.99
C SER A 63 -14.62 2.87 -2.69
N SER A 64 -15.24 2.56 -1.55
CA SER A 64 -14.62 2.84 -0.24
C SER A 64 -13.34 2.03 -0.05
N ALA A 65 -13.34 0.73 -0.38
CA ALA A 65 -12.14 -0.10 -0.28
C ALA A 65 -11.02 0.40 -1.22
N THR A 66 -11.36 0.73 -2.48
CA THR A 66 -10.40 1.31 -3.43
C THR A 66 -9.84 2.63 -2.92
N SER A 67 -10.67 3.51 -2.38
CA SER A 67 -10.24 4.82 -1.88
C SER A 67 -9.43 4.73 -0.59
N VAL A 68 -9.77 3.81 0.34
CA VAL A 68 -8.98 3.53 1.55
C VAL A 68 -7.58 3.03 1.17
N MET A 69 -7.49 2.16 0.17
CA MET A 69 -6.21 1.69 -0.38
C MET A 69 -5.39 2.86 -0.95
N VAL A 70 -6.02 3.76 -1.71
CA VAL A 70 -5.37 4.95 -2.27
C VAL A 70 -4.91 5.92 -1.17
N VAL A 71 -5.72 6.11 -0.11
CA VAL A 71 -5.30 6.86 1.09
C VAL A 71 -4.05 6.24 1.70
N GLY A 72 -4.00 4.91 1.81
CA GLY A 72 -2.82 4.19 2.27
C GLY A 72 -1.59 4.42 1.37
N PHE A 73 -1.75 4.35 0.04
CA PHE A 73 -0.65 4.60 -0.91
C PHE A 73 -0.10 6.03 -0.80
N VAL A 74 -0.96 7.00 -0.57
CA VAL A 74 -0.51 8.39 -0.36
C VAL A 74 0.15 8.56 1.00
N ASN A 75 -0.42 7.94 2.04
CA ASN A 75 0.11 7.97 3.40
C ASN A 75 1.53 7.38 3.47
N SER A 76 1.79 6.31 2.74
CA SER A 76 3.10 5.67 2.63
C SER A 76 4.04 6.32 1.60
N GLY A 77 3.64 7.44 1.00
CA GLY A 77 4.44 8.13 -0.02
C GLY A 77 4.59 7.41 -1.37
N MET A 78 3.91 6.27 -1.57
CA MET A 78 3.91 5.55 -2.84
C MET A 78 3.22 6.31 -3.96
N MET A 79 2.21 7.11 -3.63
CA MET A 79 1.41 7.86 -4.59
C MET A 79 1.32 9.33 -4.20
N LYS A 80 1.46 10.22 -5.17
CA LYS A 80 1.22 11.66 -4.94
C LYS A 80 -0.27 11.93 -4.81
N VAL A 81 -0.65 12.92 -3.98
CA VAL A 81 -2.06 13.36 -3.79
C VAL A 81 -2.74 13.61 -5.14
N ARG A 82 -2.07 14.26 -6.08
CA ARG A 82 -2.59 14.55 -7.41
C ARG A 82 -2.97 13.30 -8.23
N GLN A 83 -2.20 12.23 -8.11
CA GLN A 83 -2.51 10.94 -8.77
C GLN A 83 -3.71 10.27 -8.08
N ALA A 84 -3.73 10.32 -6.75
CA ALA A 84 -4.80 9.79 -5.92
C ALA A 84 -6.16 10.41 -6.26
N ILE A 85 -6.22 11.71 -6.52
CA ILE A 85 -7.47 12.39 -6.94
C ILE A 85 -8.07 11.72 -8.17
N GLY A 86 -7.24 11.42 -9.19
CA GLY A 86 -7.71 10.74 -10.40
C GLY A 86 -8.29 9.36 -10.10
N VAL A 87 -7.60 8.56 -9.27
CA VAL A 87 -8.07 7.21 -8.90
C VAL A 87 -9.37 7.27 -8.09
N ILE A 88 -9.49 8.21 -7.15
CA ILE A 88 -10.70 8.43 -6.36
C ILE A 88 -11.88 8.83 -7.26
N MET A 89 -11.67 9.75 -8.20
CA MET A 89 -12.69 10.12 -9.21
C MET A 89 -13.15 8.88 -10.00
N GLY A 90 -12.19 8.04 -10.40
CA GLY A 90 -12.50 6.78 -11.06
C GLY A 90 -13.28 5.81 -10.17
N ALA A 91 -12.91 5.68 -8.90
CA ALA A 91 -13.62 4.83 -7.94
C ALA A 91 -15.09 5.28 -7.76
N ILE A 92 -15.33 6.59 -7.73
CA ILE A 92 -16.67 7.16 -7.67
C ILE A 92 -17.51 6.73 -8.89
N VAL A 93 -16.95 6.78 -10.10
CA VAL A 93 -17.63 6.32 -11.33
C VAL A 93 -17.84 4.81 -11.31
N GLY A 94 -16.82 4.04 -10.89
CA GLY A 94 -16.85 2.57 -10.84
C GLY A 94 -17.96 2.00 -9.96
N THR A 95 -18.38 2.72 -8.93
CA THR A 95 -19.53 2.35 -8.08
C THR A 95 -20.82 2.20 -8.90
N SER A 96 -20.96 2.91 -10.00
CA SER A 96 -22.15 2.83 -10.86
C SER A 96 -22.34 1.46 -11.51
N VAL A 97 -21.25 0.71 -11.75
CA VAL A 97 -21.31 -0.64 -12.32
C VAL A 97 -22.17 -1.58 -11.48
N THR A 98 -22.08 -1.48 -10.15
CA THR A 98 -22.92 -2.28 -9.25
C THR A 98 -24.42 -2.02 -9.49
N GLY A 99 -24.80 -0.75 -9.66
CA GLY A 99 -26.19 -0.40 -9.96
C GLY A 99 -26.71 -1.06 -11.24
N TRP A 100 -25.86 -1.19 -12.28
CA TRP A 100 -26.23 -1.90 -13.51
C TRP A 100 -26.32 -3.42 -13.31
N ILE A 101 -25.44 -4.01 -12.50
CA ILE A 101 -25.55 -5.43 -12.14
C ILE A 101 -26.88 -5.69 -11.44
N LEU A 102 -27.30 -4.80 -10.53
CA LEU A 102 -28.56 -4.91 -9.82
C LEU A 102 -29.79 -4.79 -10.73
N CYS A 103 -29.70 -4.10 -11.87
CA CYS A 103 -30.78 -4.03 -12.85
C CYS A 103 -31.15 -5.41 -13.41
N LEU A 104 -30.24 -6.40 -13.35
CA LEU A 104 -30.55 -7.77 -13.76
C LEU A 104 -31.67 -8.39 -12.90
N SER A 105 -31.87 -7.89 -11.66
CA SER A 105 -32.96 -8.32 -10.78
C SER A 105 -34.36 -7.92 -11.26
N SER A 106 -34.47 -6.92 -12.13
CA SER A 106 -35.73 -6.39 -12.65
C SER A 106 -36.07 -6.90 -14.05
N LEU A 107 -35.34 -7.89 -14.57
CA LEU A 107 -35.67 -8.52 -15.85
C LEU A 107 -36.93 -9.40 -15.68
N GLU A 108 -38.07 -8.87 -16.10
CA GLU A 108 -39.30 -9.63 -16.18
C GLU A 108 -39.28 -10.54 -17.43
N GLY A 109 -39.48 -11.83 -17.23
CA GLY A 109 -39.51 -12.79 -18.35
C GLY A 109 -40.75 -12.60 -19.23
N GLY A 110 -40.55 -12.34 -20.51
CA GLY A 110 -41.59 -12.45 -21.53
C GLY A 110 -41.98 -13.92 -21.78
N SER A 111 -42.94 -14.16 -22.67
CA SER A 111 -43.36 -15.52 -23.05
C SER A 111 -42.31 -16.25 -23.92
N GLY A 112 -42.18 -17.57 -23.73
CA GLY A 112 -41.30 -18.43 -24.54
C GLY A 112 -39.85 -18.47 -24.08
N VAL A 113 -38.88 -18.40 -25.00
CA VAL A 113 -37.43 -18.47 -24.71
C VAL A 113 -36.97 -17.35 -23.76
N VAL A 114 -37.66 -16.22 -23.77
CA VAL A 114 -37.38 -15.06 -22.88
C VAL A 114 -37.69 -15.41 -21.41
N GLN A 115 -38.55 -16.37 -21.14
CA GLN A 115 -38.81 -16.85 -19.77
C GLN A 115 -37.58 -17.55 -19.13
N LEU A 116 -36.68 -18.13 -19.95
CA LEU A 116 -35.41 -18.68 -19.51
C LEU A 116 -34.42 -17.61 -19.02
N LEU A 117 -34.66 -16.36 -19.41
CA LEU A 117 -33.85 -15.19 -18.99
C LEU A 117 -34.49 -14.46 -17.79
N SER A 118 -35.61 -15.01 -17.21
CA SER A 118 -36.16 -14.43 -15.99
C SER A 118 -35.14 -14.47 -14.85
N THR A 119 -35.18 -13.48 -13.98
CA THR A 119 -34.25 -13.31 -12.86
C THR A 119 -34.20 -14.55 -11.98
N GLU A 120 -35.33 -15.22 -11.77
CA GLU A 120 -35.42 -16.43 -10.94
C GLU A 120 -34.66 -17.61 -11.55
N VAL A 121 -34.86 -17.86 -12.86
CA VAL A 121 -34.18 -18.96 -13.56
C VAL A 121 -32.67 -18.66 -13.68
N LEU A 122 -32.30 -17.44 -14.07
CA LEU A 122 -30.92 -17.03 -14.14
C LEU A 122 -30.19 -17.18 -12.81
N THR A 123 -30.80 -16.70 -11.73
CA THR A 123 -30.27 -16.82 -10.37
C THR A 123 -30.12 -18.27 -9.92
N GLY A 124 -31.11 -19.12 -10.21
CA GLY A 124 -31.05 -20.55 -9.93
C GLY A 124 -29.93 -21.29 -10.69
N VAL A 125 -29.81 -21.03 -11.98
CA VAL A 125 -28.74 -21.62 -12.83
C VAL A 125 -27.36 -21.18 -12.34
N VAL A 126 -27.19 -19.87 -12.08
CA VAL A 126 -25.93 -19.32 -11.58
C VAL A 126 -25.57 -19.90 -10.21
N ALA A 127 -26.56 -20.10 -9.32
CA ALA A 127 -26.35 -20.75 -8.02
C ALA A 127 -25.87 -22.20 -8.16
N VAL A 128 -26.49 -22.98 -9.06
CA VAL A 128 -26.10 -24.37 -9.31
C VAL A 128 -24.68 -24.45 -9.87
N ILE A 129 -24.35 -23.64 -10.87
CA ILE A 129 -23.00 -23.57 -11.41
C ILE A 129 -22.00 -23.15 -10.32
N GLY A 130 -22.35 -22.14 -9.54
CA GLY A 130 -21.52 -21.61 -8.45
C GLY A 130 -21.20 -22.68 -7.40
N ILE A 131 -22.19 -23.47 -6.95
CA ILE A 131 -21.96 -24.52 -5.96
C ILE A 131 -21.13 -25.67 -6.51
N ILE A 132 -21.35 -26.04 -7.79
CA ILE A 132 -20.55 -27.07 -8.47
C ILE A 132 -19.08 -26.64 -8.55
N LEU A 133 -18.80 -25.42 -8.98
CA LEU A 133 -17.44 -24.90 -9.08
C LEU A 133 -16.76 -24.81 -7.70
N ARG A 134 -17.50 -24.42 -6.67
CA ARG A 134 -16.95 -24.27 -5.32
C ARG A 134 -16.66 -25.62 -4.65
N MET A 135 -17.55 -26.61 -4.78
CA MET A 135 -17.45 -27.88 -4.05
C MET A 135 -16.68 -28.97 -4.78
N PHE A 136 -16.81 -29.05 -6.10
CA PHE A 136 -16.29 -30.16 -6.89
C PHE A 136 -15.04 -29.83 -7.70
N ASN A 137 -14.49 -28.60 -7.58
CA ASN A 137 -13.31 -28.22 -8.34
C ASN A 137 -12.06 -28.16 -7.46
N SER A 138 -10.97 -28.77 -7.94
CA SER A 138 -9.68 -28.80 -7.21
C SER A 138 -8.88 -27.50 -7.35
N LYS A 139 -9.09 -26.74 -8.45
CA LYS A 139 -8.36 -25.50 -8.70
C LYS A 139 -8.93 -24.34 -7.88
N ALA A 140 -8.06 -23.68 -7.09
CA ALA A 140 -8.45 -22.55 -6.24
C ALA A 140 -9.14 -21.42 -7.03
N SER A 141 -8.62 -21.07 -8.22
CA SER A 141 -9.22 -20.05 -9.09
C SER A 141 -10.68 -20.36 -9.45
N ASN A 142 -11.01 -21.62 -9.80
CA ASN A 142 -12.37 -22.00 -10.13
C ASN A 142 -13.29 -21.97 -8.90
N ARG A 143 -12.77 -22.30 -7.71
CA ARG A 143 -13.54 -22.17 -6.44
C ARG A 143 -13.88 -20.71 -6.15
N HIS A 144 -12.98 -19.78 -6.42
CA HIS A 144 -13.25 -18.35 -6.26
C HIS A 144 -14.27 -17.84 -7.29
N VAL A 145 -14.24 -18.33 -8.54
CA VAL A 145 -15.34 -18.08 -9.51
C VAL A 145 -16.67 -18.62 -9.00
N GLY A 146 -16.67 -19.80 -8.37
CA GLY A 146 -17.85 -20.35 -7.69
C GLY A 146 -18.37 -19.44 -6.57
N GLU A 147 -17.49 -18.84 -5.78
CA GLU A 147 -17.86 -17.83 -4.75
C GLU A 147 -18.50 -16.58 -5.37
N ILE A 148 -17.98 -16.08 -6.50
CA ILE A 148 -18.56 -14.95 -7.22
C ILE A 148 -20.00 -15.26 -7.66
N LEU A 149 -20.20 -16.41 -8.29
CA LEU A 149 -21.51 -16.83 -8.79
C LEU A 149 -22.52 -17.06 -7.66
N LEU A 150 -22.09 -17.68 -6.56
CA LEU A 150 -22.93 -17.84 -5.36
C LEU A 150 -23.26 -16.49 -4.73
N GLY A 151 -22.28 -15.59 -4.60
CA GLY A 151 -22.49 -14.25 -4.10
C GLY A 151 -23.50 -13.47 -4.93
N PHE A 152 -23.40 -13.55 -6.26
CA PHE A 152 -24.39 -12.97 -7.18
C PHE A 152 -25.79 -13.56 -6.98
N ALA A 153 -25.90 -14.89 -6.84
CA ALA A 153 -27.19 -15.53 -6.64
C ALA A 153 -27.85 -15.12 -5.31
N VAL A 154 -27.08 -15.10 -4.22
CA VAL A 154 -27.57 -14.66 -2.89
C VAL A 154 -27.98 -13.19 -2.91
N LEU A 155 -27.19 -12.32 -3.58
CA LEU A 155 -27.48 -10.90 -3.78
C LEU A 155 -28.83 -10.71 -4.51
N MET A 156 -29.04 -11.43 -5.62
CA MET A 156 -30.28 -11.37 -6.39
C MET A 156 -31.49 -11.86 -5.58
N TYR A 157 -31.31 -12.91 -4.79
CA TYR A 157 -32.34 -13.42 -3.91
C TYR A 157 -32.70 -12.41 -2.81
N GLY A 158 -31.69 -11.76 -2.21
CA GLY A 158 -31.90 -10.68 -1.25
C GLY A 158 -32.65 -9.50 -1.86
N MET A 159 -32.30 -9.10 -3.10
CA MET A 159 -32.98 -8.05 -3.85
C MET A 159 -34.44 -8.37 -4.12
N SER A 160 -34.72 -9.58 -4.59
CA SER A 160 -36.08 -10.06 -4.83
C SER A 160 -36.94 -10.10 -3.53
N SER A 161 -36.32 -10.57 -2.43
CA SER A 161 -36.94 -10.60 -1.11
C SER A 161 -37.29 -9.19 -0.60
N MET A 162 -36.36 -8.22 -0.75
CA MET A 162 -36.65 -6.83 -0.40
C MET A 162 -37.79 -6.26 -1.23
N SER A 163 -37.76 -6.45 -2.55
CA SER A 163 -38.78 -5.94 -3.47
C SER A 163 -40.14 -6.51 -3.15
N GLY A 164 -40.22 -7.82 -2.83
CA GLY A 164 -41.47 -8.47 -2.40
C GLY A 164 -42.01 -7.92 -1.08
N ALA A 165 -41.12 -7.71 -0.10
CA ALA A 165 -41.48 -7.20 1.22
C ALA A 165 -42.02 -5.76 1.19
N VAL A 166 -41.52 -4.92 0.28
CA VAL A 166 -41.93 -3.50 0.14
C VAL A 166 -43.11 -3.32 -0.81
N SER A 167 -43.41 -4.30 -1.66
CA SER A 167 -44.51 -4.21 -2.63
C SER A 167 -45.87 -3.79 -2.02
N PRO A 168 -46.30 -4.29 -0.83
CA PRO A 168 -47.56 -3.88 -0.19
C PRO A 168 -47.58 -2.39 0.23
N LEU A 169 -46.41 -1.74 0.34
CA LEU A 169 -46.31 -0.32 0.71
C LEU A 169 -46.81 0.61 -0.42
N ARG A 170 -46.94 0.10 -1.64
CA ARG A 170 -47.46 0.84 -2.78
C ARG A 170 -48.85 1.45 -2.52
N GLU A 171 -49.66 0.78 -1.72
CA GLU A 171 -51.00 1.22 -1.39
C GLU A 171 -51.08 1.95 -0.02
N SER A 172 -49.98 2.12 0.67
CA SER A 172 -49.93 2.79 1.98
C SER A 172 -49.83 4.29 1.84
N GLU A 173 -50.93 5.01 2.14
CA GLU A 173 -50.93 6.48 2.13
C GLU A 173 -49.86 7.10 3.07
N ALA A 174 -49.63 6.47 4.24
CA ALA A 174 -48.63 6.95 5.19
C ALA A 174 -47.21 6.83 4.62
N PHE A 175 -46.92 5.73 3.91
CA PHE A 175 -45.62 5.53 3.26
C PHE A 175 -45.42 6.52 2.11
N ILE A 176 -46.43 6.71 1.25
CA ILE A 176 -46.37 7.69 0.15
C ILE A 176 -46.17 9.09 0.71
N ARG A 177 -46.84 9.47 1.81
CA ARG A 177 -46.69 10.79 2.44
C ARG A 177 -45.26 11.00 2.98
N ILE A 178 -44.68 9.98 3.61
CA ILE A 178 -43.29 10.04 4.08
C ILE A 178 -42.32 10.19 2.89
N LEU A 179 -42.49 9.39 1.84
CA LEU A 179 -41.63 9.46 0.65
C LEU A 179 -41.76 10.80 -0.06
N THR A 180 -42.97 11.36 -0.16
CA THR A 180 -43.23 12.68 -0.77
C THR A 180 -42.51 13.79 0.01
N SER A 181 -42.28 13.64 1.31
CA SER A 181 -41.48 14.61 2.07
C SER A 181 -40.03 14.70 1.56
N PHE A 182 -39.51 13.65 0.97
CA PHE A 182 -38.14 13.60 0.42
C PHE A 182 -38.03 14.23 -0.97
N SER A 183 -39.12 14.71 -1.57
CA SER A 183 -39.07 15.60 -2.73
C SER A 183 -38.45 16.95 -2.40
N ASN A 184 -38.43 17.34 -1.12
CA ASN A 184 -37.61 18.47 -0.68
C ASN A 184 -36.11 18.11 -0.86
N PRO A 185 -35.36 18.84 -1.68
CA PRO A 185 -33.96 18.48 -2.01
C PRO A 185 -33.06 18.36 -0.79
N ILE A 186 -33.23 19.21 0.21
CA ILE A 186 -32.39 19.21 1.43
C ILE A 186 -32.69 17.95 2.26
N LEU A 187 -33.97 17.61 2.44
CA LEU A 187 -34.34 16.41 3.21
C LEU A 187 -33.93 15.14 2.47
N GLY A 188 -34.12 15.08 1.15
CA GLY A 188 -33.70 13.93 0.36
C GLY A 188 -32.20 13.70 0.41
N ILE A 189 -31.39 14.76 0.28
CA ILE A 189 -29.93 14.69 0.42
C ILE A 189 -29.56 14.22 1.82
N LEU A 190 -30.14 14.81 2.87
CA LEU A 190 -29.83 14.43 4.26
C LEU A 190 -30.14 12.94 4.54
N VAL A 191 -31.28 12.46 4.06
CA VAL A 191 -31.66 11.04 4.19
C VAL A 191 -30.66 10.14 3.46
N GLY A 192 -30.26 10.51 2.24
CA GLY A 192 -29.24 9.78 1.48
C GLY A 192 -27.90 9.72 2.22
N VAL A 193 -27.44 10.86 2.78
CA VAL A 193 -26.21 10.93 3.58
C VAL A 193 -26.28 10.01 4.80
N VAL A 194 -27.29 10.18 5.65
CA VAL A 194 -27.42 9.42 6.91
C VAL A 194 -27.53 7.92 6.62
N PHE A 195 -28.39 7.56 5.67
CA PHE A 195 -28.61 6.16 5.30
C PHE A 195 -27.33 5.47 4.80
N THR A 196 -26.60 6.13 3.89
CA THR A 196 -25.34 5.59 3.35
C THR A 196 -24.24 5.57 4.39
N SER A 197 -24.19 6.56 5.28
CA SER A 197 -23.22 6.58 6.38
C SER A 197 -23.40 5.42 7.36
N ILE A 198 -24.67 5.03 7.62
CA ILE A 198 -24.98 3.86 8.45
C ILE A 198 -24.62 2.56 7.73
N LEU A 199 -24.99 2.42 6.46
CA LEU A 199 -24.70 1.23 5.66
C LEU A 199 -23.22 1.10 5.28
N GLN A 200 -22.47 2.20 5.32
CA GLN A 200 -21.08 2.30 4.88
C GLN A 200 -20.84 1.79 3.42
N SER A 201 -21.88 1.79 2.61
CA SER A 201 -21.86 1.29 1.23
C SER A 201 -22.83 2.04 0.33
N ALA A 202 -22.28 2.83 -0.59
CA ALA A 202 -23.07 3.54 -1.60
C ALA A 202 -23.80 2.57 -2.54
N SER A 203 -23.14 1.48 -2.93
CA SER A 203 -23.76 0.45 -3.80
C SER A 203 -24.97 -0.21 -3.13
N ALA A 204 -24.87 -0.49 -1.82
CA ALA A 204 -25.97 -1.04 -1.05
C ALA A 204 -27.13 -0.03 -0.95
N ALA A 205 -26.84 1.23 -0.69
CA ALA A 205 -27.87 2.27 -0.61
C ALA A 205 -28.62 2.45 -1.94
N VAL A 206 -27.90 2.47 -3.08
CA VAL A 206 -28.52 2.49 -4.41
C VAL A 206 -29.35 1.24 -4.66
N GLY A 207 -28.87 0.06 -4.28
CA GLY A 207 -29.62 -1.20 -4.44
C GLY A 207 -30.94 -1.21 -3.65
N ILE A 208 -30.94 -0.70 -2.42
CA ILE A 208 -32.17 -0.56 -1.63
C ILE A 208 -33.11 0.45 -2.26
N LEU A 209 -32.62 1.56 -2.79
CA LEU A 209 -33.44 2.53 -3.54
C LEU A 209 -34.04 1.90 -4.80
N GLN A 210 -33.28 1.06 -5.52
CA GLN A 210 -33.78 0.30 -6.68
C GLN A 210 -34.86 -0.71 -6.27
N ALA A 211 -34.70 -1.41 -5.12
CA ALA A 211 -35.73 -2.30 -4.59
C ALA A 211 -37.02 -1.55 -4.23
N LEU A 212 -36.91 -0.37 -3.63
CA LEU A 212 -38.05 0.49 -3.32
C LEU A 212 -38.75 1.02 -4.58
N ALA A 213 -38.05 1.17 -5.70
CA ALA A 213 -38.64 1.64 -6.95
C ALA A 213 -39.75 0.69 -7.46
N VAL A 214 -39.73 -0.58 -7.10
CA VAL A 214 -40.80 -1.56 -7.42
C VAL A 214 -42.14 -1.14 -6.85
N THR A 215 -42.18 -0.35 -5.77
CA THR A 215 -43.44 0.20 -5.21
C THR A 215 -44.13 1.16 -6.17
N GLY A 216 -43.46 1.70 -7.19
CA GLY A 216 -43.96 2.73 -8.08
C GLY A 216 -44.14 4.11 -7.43
N ALA A 217 -43.71 4.25 -6.16
CA ALA A 217 -43.80 5.52 -5.42
C ALA A 217 -42.55 6.39 -5.55
N ILE A 218 -41.43 5.87 -6.06
CA ILE A 218 -40.18 6.58 -6.25
C ILE A 218 -40.23 7.34 -7.57
N THR A 219 -40.42 8.66 -7.50
CA THR A 219 -40.34 9.54 -8.64
C THR A 219 -38.92 10.09 -8.82
N PHE A 220 -38.65 10.73 -9.99
CA PHE A 220 -37.39 11.42 -10.26
C PHE A 220 -37.08 12.46 -9.17
N GLU A 221 -38.10 13.23 -8.78
CA GLU A 221 -38.03 14.26 -7.75
C GLU A 221 -37.55 13.72 -6.38
N ILE A 222 -37.93 12.48 -6.03
CA ILE A 222 -37.52 11.83 -4.79
C ILE A 222 -36.15 11.17 -4.95
N ALA A 223 -35.91 10.50 -6.08
CA ALA A 223 -34.68 9.71 -6.30
C ALA A 223 -33.43 10.58 -6.42
N LEU A 224 -33.52 11.71 -7.14
CA LEU A 224 -32.36 12.57 -7.42
C LEU A 224 -31.67 13.08 -6.13
N PRO A 225 -32.37 13.74 -5.18
CA PRO A 225 -31.72 14.23 -3.96
C PRO A 225 -31.18 13.10 -3.08
N ILE A 226 -31.87 11.96 -3.04
CA ILE A 226 -31.39 10.79 -2.28
C ILE A 226 -30.06 10.28 -2.89
N ILE A 227 -29.96 10.15 -4.22
CA ILE A 227 -28.72 9.74 -4.90
C ILE A 227 -27.57 10.73 -4.65
N MET A 228 -27.87 12.03 -4.67
CA MET A 228 -26.89 13.06 -4.30
C MET A 228 -26.42 12.88 -2.84
N GLY A 229 -27.33 12.59 -1.92
CA GLY A 229 -26.99 12.30 -0.52
C GLY A 229 -26.16 11.02 -0.37
N ILE A 230 -26.50 9.95 -1.13
CA ILE A 230 -25.75 8.69 -1.15
C ILE A 230 -24.27 8.95 -1.55
N ALA A 231 -24.02 9.84 -2.49
CA ALA A 231 -22.66 10.18 -2.88
C ALA A 231 -21.86 10.74 -1.70
N ILE A 232 -22.39 11.76 -1.00
CA ILE A 232 -21.70 12.36 0.16
C ILE A 232 -21.50 11.31 1.29
N GLY A 233 -22.52 10.50 1.58
CA GLY A 233 -22.45 9.47 2.62
C GLY A 233 -21.39 8.40 2.35
N ALA A 234 -21.04 8.16 1.08
CA ALA A 234 -20.00 7.24 0.67
C ALA A 234 -18.58 7.65 1.13
N ALA A 235 -18.37 8.92 1.45
CA ALA A 235 -17.09 9.42 1.96
C ALA A 235 -16.82 8.99 3.42
N VAL A 236 -17.85 8.67 4.21
CA VAL A 236 -17.70 8.38 5.65
C VAL A 236 -16.73 7.24 5.95
N PRO A 237 -16.78 6.07 5.32
CA PRO A 237 -15.80 5.01 5.56
C PRO A 237 -14.35 5.45 5.24
N VAL A 238 -14.17 6.25 4.20
CA VAL A 238 -12.85 6.75 3.78
C VAL A 238 -12.32 7.76 4.81
N LEU A 239 -13.16 8.66 5.31
CA LEU A 239 -12.79 9.60 6.37
C LEU A 239 -12.44 8.88 7.67
N LEU A 240 -13.21 7.86 8.07
CA LEU A 240 -12.92 7.05 9.25
C LEU A 240 -11.57 6.33 9.11
N SER A 241 -11.25 5.84 7.93
CA SER A 241 -9.95 5.19 7.67
C SER A 241 -8.75 6.14 7.78
N ALA A 242 -8.98 7.44 7.63
CA ALA A 242 -7.92 8.44 7.69
C ALA A 242 -7.66 9.00 9.10
N LEU A 243 -8.41 8.57 10.13
CA LEU A 243 -8.24 9.09 11.50
C LEU A 243 -6.81 8.88 12.05
N GLY A 244 -6.16 7.77 11.70
CA GLY A 244 -4.77 7.49 12.07
C GLY A 244 -3.73 7.79 10.97
N ALA A 245 -4.14 8.38 9.84
CA ALA A 245 -3.24 8.66 8.75
C ALA A 245 -2.40 9.93 8.99
N ASN A 246 -1.24 10.00 8.31
CA ASN A 246 -0.45 11.23 8.24
C ASN A 246 -1.19 12.34 7.46
N LEU A 247 -0.53 13.49 7.31
CA LEU A 247 -1.10 14.66 6.66
C LEU A 247 -1.57 14.41 5.22
N HIS A 248 -0.77 13.68 4.44
CA HIS A 248 -1.08 13.40 3.04
C HIS A 248 -2.24 12.41 2.88
N GLY A 249 -2.31 11.40 3.76
CA GLY A 249 -3.44 10.48 3.83
C GLY A 249 -4.73 11.18 4.21
N LYS A 250 -4.70 12.11 5.19
CA LYS A 250 -5.85 12.95 5.56
C LYS A 250 -6.30 13.83 4.39
N ARG A 251 -5.37 14.55 3.74
CA ARG A 251 -5.68 15.35 2.52
C ARG A 251 -6.43 14.50 1.50
N THR A 252 -5.95 13.28 1.24
CA THR A 252 -6.55 12.36 0.25
C THR A 252 -7.96 11.91 0.63
N ALA A 253 -8.22 11.61 1.88
CA ALA A 253 -9.56 11.23 2.34
C ALA A 253 -10.56 12.42 2.27
N PHE A 254 -10.11 13.62 2.64
CA PHE A 254 -10.94 14.82 2.52
C PHE A 254 -11.23 15.22 1.06
N ILE A 255 -10.35 14.88 0.12
CA ILE A 255 -10.59 15.06 -1.31
C ILE A 255 -11.78 14.22 -1.79
N TYR A 256 -11.94 12.99 -1.30
CA TYR A 256 -13.12 12.19 -1.62
C TYR A 256 -14.41 12.93 -1.23
N LEU A 257 -14.50 13.40 0.01
CA LEU A 257 -15.65 14.19 0.47
C LEU A 257 -15.82 15.47 -0.34
N LEU A 258 -14.73 16.17 -0.65
CA LEU A 258 -14.77 17.41 -1.44
C LEU A 258 -15.36 17.21 -2.83
N ILE A 259 -14.97 16.12 -3.53
CA ILE A 259 -15.49 15.79 -4.86
C ILE A 259 -17.00 15.59 -4.80
N ASP A 260 -17.50 14.81 -3.84
CA ASP A 260 -18.93 14.52 -3.73
C ASP A 260 -19.73 15.75 -3.29
N VAL A 261 -19.23 16.52 -2.34
CA VAL A 261 -19.88 17.77 -1.90
C VAL A 261 -19.93 18.80 -3.03
N LEU A 262 -18.82 19.02 -3.75
CA LEU A 262 -18.80 19.92 -4.90
C LEU A 262 -19.73 19.44 -6.02
N GLY A 263 -19.74 18.14 -6.30
CA GLY A 263 -20.66 17.55 -7.27
C GLY A 263 -22.12 17.80 -6.90
N VAL A 264 -22.48 17.53 -5.64
CA VAL A 264 -23.85 17.78 -5.15
C VAL A 264 -24.21 19.27 -5.23
N LEU A 265 -23.31 20.15 -4.80
CA LEU A 265 -23.55 21.61 -4.86
C LEU A 265 -23.75 22.09 -6.31
N ILE A 266 -22.84 21.74 -7.22
CA ILE A 266 -22.89 22.16 -8.63
C ILE A 266 -24.18 21.67 -9.27
N TRP A 267 -24.50 20.39 -9.15
CA TRP A 267 -25.67 19.81 -9.80
C TRP A 267 -26.98 20.22 -9.14
N SER A 268 -26.99 20.41 -7.80
CA SER A 268 -28.19 20.96 -7.14
C SER A 268 -28.48 22.37 -7.59
N LEU A 269 -27.48 23.24 -7.61
CA LEU A 269 -27.67 24.64 -8.09
C LEU A 269 -28.09 24.69 -9.56
N LEU A 270 -27.41 23.92 -10.42
CA LEU A 270 -27.69 23.89 -11.85
C LEU A 270 -29.09 23.30 -12.14
N PHE A 271 -29.34 22.09 -11.61
CA PHE A 271 -30.56 21.36 -11.92
C PHE A 271 -31.81 22.04 -11.32
N TYR A 272 -31.79 22.32 -10.01
CA TYR A 272 -32.96 22.96 -9.38
C TYR A 272 -33.11 24.42 -9.79
N GLY A 273 -32.00 25.14 -10.09
CA GLY A 273 -32.05 26.49 -10.65
C GLY A 273 -32.71 26.52 -12.02
N VAL A 274 -32.34 25.61 -12.92
CA VAL A 274 -32.99 25.46 -14.23
C VAL A 274 -34.44 25.00 -14.09
N ASN A 275 -34.69 24.02 -13.20
CA ASN A 275 -36.05 23.52 -12.96
C ASN A 275 -37.01 24.61 -12.44
N ALA A 276 -36.53 25.54 -11.64
CA ALA A 276 -37.32 26.67 -11.14
C ALA A 276 -37.81 27.60 -12.29
N ILE A 277 -37.11 27.60 -13.43
CA ILE A 277 -37.46 28.43 -14.62
C ILE A 277 -38.25 27.60 -15.62
N VAL A 278 -37.80 26.37 -15.93
CA VAL A 278 -38.33 25.53 -17.04
C VAL A 278 -39.47 24.63 -16.59
N HIS A 279 -39.57 24.31 -15.28
CA HIS A 279 -40.57 23.42 -14.70
C HIS A 279 -40.62 22.07 -15.42
N PHE A 280 -39.55 21.24 -15.26
CA PHE A 280 -39.40 19.95 -15.92
C PHE A 280 -40.58 19.00 -15.61
N THR A 281 -41.30 18.60 -16.65
CA THR A 281 -42.43 17.68 -16.53
C THR A 281 -42.06 16.26 -16.10
N PHE A 282 -40.83 15.84 -16.32
CA PHE A 282 -40.35 14.50 -15.95
C PHE A 282 -40.07 14.34 -14.46
N MET A 283 -40.15 15.40 -13.64
CA MET A 283 -39.94 15.34 -12.19
C MET A 283 -40.90 14.34 -11.49
N SER A 284 -42.15 14.26 -11.95
CA SER A 284 -43.15 13.33 -11.43
C SER A 284 -43.11 11.94 -12.05
N THR A 285 -42.18 11.67 -12.98
CA THR A 285 -42.07 10.36 -13.62
C THR A 285 -41.58 9.31 -12.63
N VAL A 286 -42.26 8.17 -12.55
CA VAL A 286 -41.88 7.06 -11.72
C VAL A 286 -40.58 6.44 -12.24
N MET A 287 -39.65 6.22 -11.34
CA MET A 287 -38.34 5.65 -11.65
C MET A 287 -38.36 4.13 -11.58
N SER A 288 -37.70 3.50 -12.54
CA SER A 288 -37.38 2.06 -12.53
C SER A 288 -35.97 1.83 -12.00
N SER A 289 -35.60 0.59 -11.69
CA SER A 289 -34.23 0.22 -11.32
C SER A 289 -33.20 0.70 -12.36
N VAL A 290 -33.54 0.58 -13.66
CA VAL A 290 -32.67 1.01 -14.76
C VAL A 290 -32.50 2.54 -14.78
N SER A 291 -33.60 3.29 -14.61
CA SER A 291 -33.52 4.76 -14.61
C SER A 291 -32.78 5.29 -13.38
N ILE A 292 -32.86 4.62 -12.22
CA ILE A 292 -32.05 4.94 -11.03
C ILE A 292 -30.55 4.68 -11.31
N ALA A 293 -30.21 3.52 -11.90
CA ALA A 293 -28.82 3.22 -12.27
C ALA A 293 -28.26 4.24 -13.28
N LEU A 294 -29.05 4.58 -14.30
CA LEU A 294 -28.66 5.57 -15.29
C LEU A 294 -28.43 6.95 -14.66
N MET A 295 -29.35 7.41 -13.82
CA MET A 295 -29.26 8.71 -13.14
C MET A 295 -28.03 8.75 -12.22
N ASN A 296 -27.79 7.70 -11.43
CA ASN A 296 -26.59 7.59 -10.60
C ASN A 296 -25.31 7.63 -11.44
N THR A 297 -25.28 6.93 -12.58
CA THR A 297 -24.14 6.92 -13.50
C THR A 297 -23.90 8.31 -14.11
N LEU A 298 -24.94 8.94 -14.62
CA LEU A 298 -24.84 10.27 -15.23
C LEU A 298 -24.39 11.31 -14.23
N PHE A 299 -24.94 11.30 -13.00
CA PHE A 299 -24.55 12.22 -11.93
C PHE A 299 -23.06 12.09 -11.60
N ARG A 300 -22.57 10.85 -11.37
CA ARG A 300 -21.17 10.59 -11.03
C ARG A 300 -20.22 10.92 -12.17
N LEU A 301 -20.55 10.48 -13.38
CA LEU A 301 -19.73 10.75 -14.57
C LEU A 301 -19.64 12.25 -14.86
N ALA A 302 -20.79 12.94 -14.83
CA ALA A 302 -20.84 14.38 -15.05
C ALA A 302 -20.06 15.16 -13.97
N THR A 303 -20.13 14.73 -12.70
CA THR A 303 -19.32 15.30 -11.62
C THR A 303 -17.84 15.16 -11.91
N VAL A 304 -17.38 13.97 -12.29
CA VAL A 304 -15.96 13.72 -12.60
C VAL A 304 -15.51 14.52 -13.82
N VAL A 305 -16.31 14.58 -14.88
CA VAL A 305 -15.97 15.37 -16.09
C VAL A 305 -15.80 16.85 -15.77
N VAL A 306 -16.67 17.41 -14.93
CA VAL A 306 -16.61 18.85 -14.54
C VAL A 306 -15.43 19.10 -13.59
N LEU A 307 -15.13 18.20 -12.65
CA LEU A 307 -14.10 18.40 -11.65
C LEU A 307 -12.71 17.96 -12.09
N LEU A 308 -12.57 17.14 -13.13
CA LEU A 308 -11.28 16.66 -13.63
C LEU A 308 -10.29 17.78 -13.97
N PRO A 309 -10.70 18.88 -14.65
CA PRO A 309 -9.82 20.02 -14.89
C PRO A 309 -9.42 20.77 -13.60
N CYS A 310 -10.20 20.61 -12.52
CA CYS A 310 -10.03 21.35 -11.27
C CYS A 310 -9.10 20.63 -10.27
N ILE A 311 -8.47 19.51 -10.64
CA ILE A 311 -7.59 18.73 -9.75
C ILE A 311 -6.53 19.60 -9.06
N GLY A 312 -5.85 20.47 -9.80
CA GLY A 312 -4.82 21.34 -9.22
C GLY A 312 -5.37 22.37 -8.22
N LEU A 313 -6.62 22.79 -8.38
CA LEU A 313 -7.29 23.67 -7.43
C LEU A 313 -7.67 22.92 -6.15
N MET A 314 -8.15 21.68 -6.26
CA MET A 314 -8.48 20.83 -5.13
C MET A 314 -7.23 20.47 -4.31
N GLU A 315 -6.12 20.17 -4.99
CA GLU A 315 -4.82 19.91 -4.36
C GLU A 315 -4.38 21.13 -3.51
N LYS A 316 -4.34 22.33 -4.11
CA LYS A 316 -4.00 23.58 -3.41
C LYS A 316 -4.94 23.90 -2.25
N LEU A 317 -6.24 23.63 -2.39
CA LEU A 317 -7.19 23.82 -1.31
C LEU A 317 -6.86 22.90 -0.12
N MET A 318 -6.51 21.65 -0.39
CA MET A 318 -6.11 20.71 0.66
C MET A 318 -4.78 21.10 1.32
N GLU A 319 -3.81 21.59 0.56
CA GLU A 319 -2.55 22.13 1.10
C GLU A 319 -2.78 23.32 2.03
N THR A 320 -3.77 24.18 1.69
CA THR A 320 -4.12 25.33 2.53
C THR A 320 -4.88 24.92 3.80
N LEU A 321 -5.79 23.94 3.69
CA LEU A 321 -6.57 23.45 4.86
C LEU A 321 -5.71 22.60 5.81
N PHE A 322 -4.75 21.88 5.25
CA PHE A 322 -3.83 21.01 5.98
C PHE A 322 -2.39 21.38 5.60
N PRO A 323 -1.82 22.46 6.18
CA PRO A 323 -0.46 22.92 5.86
C PRO A 323 0.58 21.87 6.27
N ASP A 324 1.67 21.81 5.51
CA ASP A 324 2.77 20.89 5.78
C ASP A 324 3.58 21.40 6.99
N THR A 325 3.72 20.57 8.02
CA THR A 325 4.42 20.91 9.26
C THR A 325 5.87 20.46 9.29
N GLY A 326 6.42 19.98 8.15
CA GLY A 326 7.82 19.59 8.02
C GLY A 326 8.15 18.33 8.84
N ALA A 327 7.55 17.20 8.50
CA ALA A 327 7.95 15.92 9.09
C ALA A 327 9.39 15.56 8.68
N HIS A 328 10.17 15.03 9.62
CA HIS A 328 11.51 14.52 9.36
C HIS A 328 11.47 13.34 8.36
N PRO A 329 12.47 13.22 7.46
CA PRO A 329 12.48 12.15 6.46
C PRO A 329 12.36 10.73 7.03
N GLU A 330 12.95 10.47 8.20
CA GLU A 330 12.87 9.19 8.91
C GLU A 330 11.45 8.86 9.38
N GLU A 331 10.67 9.83 9.81
CA GLU A 331 9.27 9.62 10.18
C GLU A 331 8.43 9.25 8.95
N GLN A 332 8.71 9.87 7.80
CA GLN A 332 8.04 9.55 6.54
C GLN A 332 8.33 8.12 6.07
N ASP A 333 9.58 7.63 6.23
CA ASP A 333 9.94 6.26 5.91
C ASP A 333 9.23 5.27 6.84
N MET A 334 9.21 5.53 8.13
CA MET A 334 8.53 4.69 9.12
C MET A 334 7.01 4.66 8.95
N ASP A 335 6.40 5.73 8.47
CA ASP A 335 4.98 5.81 8.15
C ASP A 335 4.56 4.91 6.98
N ARG A 336 5.52 4.42 6.18
CA ARG A 336 5.26 3.45 5.11
C ARG A 336 4.83 2.08 5.65
N LEU A 337 5.26 1.73 6.88
CA LEU A 337 4.98 0.44 7.52
C LEU A 337 3.60 0.44 8.20
N GLU A 338 2.54 0.63 7.41
CA GLU A 338 1.18 0.67 7.91
C GLU A 338 0.59 -0.72 8.14
N GLU A 339 -0.03 -0.95 9.29
CA GLU A 339 -0.69 -2.22 9.62
C GLU A 339 -1.83 -2.58 8.65
N ARG A 340 -2.45 -1.59 8.01
CA ARG A 340 -3.50 -1.80 7.00
C ARG A 340 -3.02 -2.59 5.80
N PHE A 341 -1.74 -2.46 5.44
CA PHE A 341 -1.16 -3.22 4.32
C PHE A 341 -0.90 -4.68 4.64
N LEU A 342 -0.90 -5.09 5.90
CA LEU A 342 -0.72 -6.49 6.31
C LEU A 342 -1.78 -7.45 5.75
N GLN A 343 -2.92 -6.92 5.29
CA GLN A 343 -3.92 -7.69 4.55
C GLN A 343 -3.55 -7.90 3.07
N HIS A 344 -2.50 -7.22 2.59
CA HIS A 344 -2.03 -7.19 1.21
C HIS A 344 -0.52 -7.49 1.16
N PRO A 345 -0.09 -8.77 1.28
CA PRO A 345 1.32 -9.15 1.48
C PRO A 345 2.28 -8.55 0.46
N ALA A 346 1.93 -8.57 -0.83
CA ALA A 346 2.78 -8.00 -1.87
C ALA A 346 3.07 -6.50 -1.66
N LEU A 347 2.09 -5.76 -1.14
CA LEU A 347 2.24 -4.34 -0.85
C LEU A 347 3.08 -4.11 0.41
N SER A 348 2.83 -4.90 1.47
CA SER A 348 3.61 -4.84 2.71
C SER A 348 5.09 -5.12 2.45
N ILE A 349 5.40 -6.11 1.61
CA ILE A 349 6.76 -6.47 1.22
C ILE A 349 7.42 -5.34 0.44
N GLU A 350 6.71 -4.73 -0.51
CA GLU A 350 7.24 -3.58 -1.28
C GLU A 350 7.53 -2.37 -0.39
N GLN A 351 6.67 -2.09 0.61
CA GLN A 351 6.94 -1.03 1.58
C GLN A 351 8.14 -1.37 2.48
N SER A 352 8.24 -2.61 2.95
CA SER A 352 9.39 -3.08 3.71
C SER A 352 10.68 -2.93 2.91
N ARG A 353 10.68 -3.25 1.61
CA ARG A 353 11.83 -3.05 0.71
C ARG A 353 12.28 -1.60 0.66
N LEU A 354 11.35 -0.66 0.47
CA LEU A 354 11.68 0.77 0.40
C LEU A 354 12.27 1.27 1.71
N VAL A 355 11.74 0.83 2.87
CA VAL A 355 12.24 1.23 4.18
C VAL A 355 13.59 0.59 4.48
N THR A 356 13.79 -0.69 4.13
CA THR A 356 15.09 -1.36 4.29
C THR A 356 16.16 -0.72 3.40
N ASN A 357 15.83 -0.35 2.16
CA ASN A 357 16.75 0.38 1.29
C ASN A 357 17.14 1.74 1.88
N ALA A 358 16.18 2.46 2.47
CA ALA A 358 16.48 3.73 3.15
C ALA A 358 17.37 3.52 4.39
N MET A 359 17.15 2.45 5.16
CA MET A 359 18.00 2.05 6.29
C MET A 359 19.43 1.76 5.82
N ALA A 360 19.60 0.94 4.77
CA ALA A 360 20.90 0.60 4.19
C ALA A 360 21.70 1.82 3.76
N GLN A 361 21.07 2.76 3.02
CA GLN A 361 21.69 4.00 2.59
C GLN A 361 22.07 4.92 3.75
N ARG A 362 21.27 4.92 4.85
CA ARG A 362 21.60 5.68 6.05
C ARG A 362 22.78 5.07 6.79
N ALA A 363 22.86 3.74 6.89
CA ALA A 363 23.99 3.02 7.50
C ALA A 363 25.29 3.29 6.72
N GLU A 364 25.23 3.25 5.38
CA GLU A 364 26.35 3.63 4.52
C GLU A 364 26.81 5.06 4.81
N GLY A 365 25.90 6.03 4.78
CA GLY A 365 26.22 7.43 5.05
C GLY A 365 26.79 7.66 6.45
N ASN A 366 26.30 6.91 7.46
CA ASN A 366 26.76 6.98 8.84
C ASN A 366 28.21 6.49 8.98
N LEU A 367 28.52 5.34 8.36
CA LEU A 367 29.88 4.81 8.38
C LEU A 367 30.87 5.71 7.67
N LEU A 368 30.53 6.24 6.48
CA LEU A 368 31.39 7.17 5.75
C LEU A 368 31.66 8.45 6.55
N MET A 369 30.66 8.97 7.26
CA MET A 369 30.81 10.12 8.16
C MET A 369 31.74 9.78 9.32
N ALA A 370 31.56 8.63 9.98
CA ALA A 370 32.41 8.17 11.09
C ALA A 370 33.87 8.03 10.68
N MET A 371 34.14 7.42 9.52
CA MET A 371 35.50 7.26 8.97
C MET A 371 36.16 8.64 8.73
N SER A 372 35.41 9.62 8.24
CA SER A 372 35.94 10.97 8.01
C SER A 372 36.42 11.70 9.27
N LEU A 373 35.89 11.31 10.46
CA LEU A 373 36.27 11.92 11.75
C LEU A 373 37.73 11.61 12.16
N ARG A 374 38.32 10.52 11.69
CA ARG A 374 39.71 10.19 11.96
C ARG A 374 40.65 11.24 11.40
N SER A 375 40.41 11.69 10.16
CA SER A 375 41.24 12.69 9.50
C SER A 375 40.87 14.13 9.89
N ARG A 376 39.61 14.40 10.17
CA ARG A 376 39.08 15.72 10.53
C ARG A 376 37.96 15.58 11.57
N PHE A 377 38.33 15.62 12.85
CA PHE A 377 37.37 15.52 13.92
C PHE A 377 36.46 16.75 14.00
N SER A 378 35.16 16.53 14.25
CA SER A 378 34.14 17.56 14.43
C SER A 378 33.10 17.07 15.46
N ASP A 379 32.91 17.79 16.56
CA ASP A 379 31.90 17.48 17.56
C ASP A 379 30.47 17.47 17.01
N LYS A 380 30.22 18.22 15.95
CA LYS A 380 28.92 18.23 15.27
C LYS A 380 28.70 16.91 14.53
N ASP A 381 29.70 16.47 13.75
CA ASP A 381 29.58 15.27 12.95
C ASP A 381 29.61 14.02 13.84
N PHE A 382 30.38 14.03 14.94
CA PHE A 382 30.33 12.98 15.97
C PHE A 382 28.91 12.79 16.56
N ARG A 383 28.26 13.92 16.95
CA ARG A 383 26.88 13.86 17.46
C ARG A 383 25.91 13.36 16.39
N GLN A 384 26.13 13.74 15.14
CA GLN A 384 25.28 13.29 14.03
C GLN A 384 25.41 11.80 13.76
N VAL A 385 26.61 11.21 13.91
CA VAL A 385 26.82 9.76 13.83
C VAL A 385 26.00 9.05 14.91
N ALA A 386 26.06 9.49 16.15
CA ALA A 386 25.30 8.91 17.25
C ALA A 386 23.77 9.08 17.10
N GLU A 387 23.31 10.24 16.60
CA GLU A 387 21.90 10.45 16.29
C GLU A 387 21.42 9.53 15.16
N THR A 388 22.25 9.32 14.13
CA THR A 388 21.91 8.47 12.98
C THR A 388 21.87 7.01 13.38
N GLU A 389 22.79 6.53 14.23
CA GLU A 389 22.76 5.18 14.80
C GLU A 389 21.44 4.94 15.55
N SER A 390 21.05 5.83 16.47
CA SER A 390 19.78 5.72 17.19
C SER A 390 18.54 5.75 16.27
N ILE A 391 18.62 6.40 15.11
CA ILE A 391 17.57 6.34 14.09
C ILE A 391 17.56 4.95 13.42
N ILE A 392 18.72 4.38 13.10
CA ILE A 392 18.85 3.09 12.43
C ILE A 392 18.37 1.95 13.34
N ASP A 393 18.68 1.99 14.64
CA ASP A 393 18.13 1.08 15.65
C ASP A 393 16.59 1.09 15.64
N ARG A 394 15.97 2.27 15.59
CA ARG A 394 14.50 2.37 15.44
C ARG A 394 13.96 1.79 14.12
N TYR A 395 14.75 1.83 13.03
CA TYR A 395 14.39 1.17 11.76
C TYR A 395 14.38 -0.34 11.93
N GLU A 396 15.40 -0.91 12.58
CA GLU A 396 15.49 -2.35 12.84
C GLU A 396 14.28 -2.84 13.64
N ASP A 397 14.00 -2.21 14.79
CA ASP A 397 12.88 -2.55 15.67
C ASP A 397 11.54 -2.53 14.92
N LYS A 398 11.27 -1.46 14.20
CA LYS A 398 9.98 -1.28 13.50
C LYS A 398 9.84 -2.20 12.29
N LEU A 399 10.91 -2.35 11.49
CA LEU A 399 10.94 -3.29 10.36
C LEU A 399 10.82 -4.73 10.84
N GLY A 400 11.61 -5.15 11.85
CA GLY A 400 11.56 -6.50 12.41
C GLY A 400 10.15 -6.85 12.90
N THR A 401 9.54 -5.97 13.69
CA THR A 401 8.15 -6.16 14.16
C THR A 401 7.15 -6.25 12.99
N TYR A 402 7.30 -5.42 11.97
CA TYR A 402 6.39 -5.40 10.82
C TYR A 402 6.56 -6.64 9.94
N LEU A 403 7.80 -7.04 9.63
CA LEU A 403 8.12 -8.23 8.86
C LEU A 403 7.62 -9.51 9.56
N MET A 404 7.77 -9.62 10.88
CA MET A 404 7.20 -10.73 11.65
C MET A 404 5.68 -10.82 11.55
N LYS A 405 4.98 -9.69 11.46
CA LYS A 405 3.53 -9.67 11.19
C LYS A 405 3.20 -10.15 9.76
N ILE A 406 4.06 -9.86 8.79
CA ILE A 406 3.90 -10.33 7.40
C ILE A 406 4.05 -11.87 7.33
N THR A 407 5.03 -12.47 8.03
CA THR A 407 5.25 -13.93 8.03
C THR A 407 4.04 -14.72 8.55
N SER A 408 3.18 -14.10 9.36
CA SER A 408 1.94 -14.72 9.84
C SER A 408 0.84 -14.82 8.77
N LYS A 409 1.05 -14.29 7.56
CA LYS A 409 0.09 -14.30 6.46
C LYS A 409 0.40 -15.43 5.47
N SER A 410 -0.57 -15.73 4.58
CA SER A 410 -0.35 -16.70 3.50
C SER A 410 0.52 -16.06 2.41
N LEU A 411 1.80 -16.36 2.41
CA LEU A 411 2.78 -15.87 1.44
C LEU A 411 2.99 -16.91 0.32
N SER A 412 3.37 -16.45 -0.87
CA SER A 412 3.98 -17.32 -1.88
C SER A 412 5.43 -17.63 -1.49
N GLU A 413 6.03 -18.65 -2.09
CA GLU A 413 7.43 -19.01 -1.87
C GLU A 413 8.37 -17.81 -2.09
N THR A 414 8.28 -17.16 -3.24
CA THR A 414 9.05 -15.95 -3.56
C THR A 414 8.84 -14.78 -2.60
N GLN A 415 7.63 -14.63 -2.05
CA GLN A 415 7.35 -13.63 -1.03
C GLN A 415 7.97 -13.98 0.32
N SER A 416 7.98 -15.26 0.68
CA SER A 416 8.59 -15.76 1.91
C SER A 416 10.11 -15.56 1.89
N GLU A 417 10.74 -15.88 0.76
CA GLU A 417 12.17 -15.67 0.52
C GLU A 417 12.54 -14.19 0.66
N GLU A 418 11.76 -13.29 0.04
CA GLU A 418 12.03 -11.86 0.11
C GLU A 418 11.89 -11.30 1.53
N VAL A 419 10.88 -11.74 2.30
CA VAL A 419 10.72 -11.37 3.71
C VAL A 419 11.88 -11.89 4.54
N SER A 420 12.33 -13.13 4.28
CA SER A 420 13.49 -13.73 4.96
C SER A 420 14.76 -12.92 4.71
N LYS A 421 15.02 -12.51 3.47
CA LYS A 421 16.15 -11.63 3.13
C LYS A 421 16.13 -10.35 3.97
N PHE A 422 14.99 -9.67 4.04
CA PHE A 422 14.92 -8.44 4.82
C PHE A 422 15.16 -8.68 6.31
N LEU A 423 14.60 -9.76 6.90
CA LEU A 423 14.79 -10.10 8.30
C LEU A 423 16.26 -10.36 8.65
N HIS A 424 17.03 -10.97 7.74
CA HIS A 424 18.45 -11.20 7.94
C HIS A 424 19.27 -9.92 7.79
N THR A 425 18.97 -9.11 6.76
CA THR A 425 19.82 -7.97 6.42
C THR A 425 19.59 -6.72 7.28
N ILE A 426 18.40 -6.54 7.91
CA ILE A 426 18.16 -5.37 8.78
C ILE A 426 19.14 -5.34 9.96
N SER A 427 19.45 -6.50 10.55
CA SER A 427 20.40 -6.59 11.65
C SER A 427 21.85 -6.32 11.21
N ASP A 428 22.23 -6.71 9.98
CA ASP A 428 23.55 -6.37 9.44
C ASP A 428 23.71 -4.87 9.20
N PHE A 429 22.67 -4.17 8.70
CA PHE A 429 22.71 -2.72 8.53
C PHE A 429 22.74 -1.96 9.87
N GLU A 430 22.06 -2.44 10.90
CA GLU A 430 22.17 -1.92 12.25
C GLU A 430 23.60 -2.09 12.78
N ARG A 431 24.18 -3.29 12.67
CA ARG A 431 25.57 -3.57 13.08
C ARG A 431 26.61 -2.71 12.36
N ILE A 432 26.45 -2.46 11.06
CA ILE A 432 27.30 -1.53 10.32
C ILE A 432 27.24 -0.12 10.96
N SER A 433 26.06 0.32 11.39
CA SER A 433 25.90 1.61 12.06
C SER A 433 26.44 1.63 13.49
N ASP A 434 26.32 0.55 14.24
CA ASP A 434 26.97 0.36 15.54
C ASP A 434 28.49 0.50 15.42
N HIS A 435 29.08 -0.16 14.42
CA HIS A 435 30.51 -0.04 14.15
C HIS A 435 30.91 1.38 13.70
N ALA A 436 30.03 2.11 13.01
CA ALA A 436 30.26 3.53 12.70
C ALA A 436 30.35 4.36 14.00
N LEU A 437 29.49 4.12 14.99
CA LEU A 437 29.58 4.77 16.28
C LEU A 437 30.90 4.45 16.97
N ASN A 438 31.30 3.18 17.05
CA ASN A 438 32.58 2.76 17.65
C ASN A 438 33.79 3.39 16.97
N ILE A 439 33.79 3.47 15.63
CA ILE A 439 34.86 4.15 14.85
C ILE A 439 34.89 5.65 15.19
N SER A 440 33.73 6.29 15.35
CA SER A 440 33.65 7.70 15.73
C SER A 440 34.15 7.96 17.15
N GLU A 441 33.92 7.01 18.07
CA GLU A 441 34.45 7.05 19.44
C GLU A 441 35.97 6.91 19.46
N ALA A 442 36.53 6.00 18.65
CA ALA A 442 37.96 5.86 18.47
C ALA A 442 38.60 7.14 17.89
N ALA A 443 37.94 7.75 16.89
CA ALA A 443 38.37 9.05 16.33
C ALA A 443 38.33 10.17 17.37
N LYS A 444 37.31 10.20 18.24
CA LYS A 444 37.22 11.13 19.35
C LYS A 444 38.34 10.90 20.37
N GLU A 445 38.66 9.65 20.69
CA GLU A 445 39.76 9.33 21.60
C GLU A 445 41.10 9.81 21.04
N ILE A 446 41.36 9.63 19.72
CA ILE A 446 42.55 10.18 19.05
C ILE A 446 42.61 11.68 19.23
N HIS A 447 41.50 12.39 19.00
CA HIS A 447 41.41 13.84 19.13
C HIS A 447 41.62 14.32 20.56
N ASP A 448 40.85 13.79 21.52
CA ASP A 448 40.82 14.26 22.92
C ASP A 448 42.16 13.99 23.64
N LYS A 449 42.82 12.88 23.32
CA LYS A 449 44.14 12.51 23.88
C LYS A 449 45.31 13.02 23.05
N ASN A 450 45.04 13.71 21.93
CA ASN A 450 46.02 14.21 20.97
C ASN A 450 47.04 13.13 20.56
N LEU A 451 46.51 11.91 20.21
CA LEU A 451 47.33 10.79 19.81
C LEU A 451 47.83 11.03 18.37
N GLN A 452 49.13 10.91 18.17
CA GLN A 452 49.75 11.01 16.84
C GLN A 452 50.18 9.61 16.37
N LEU A 453 49.46 9.06 15.41
CA LEU A 453 49.83 7.79 14.76
C LEU A 453 51.06 8.02 13.86
N SER A 454 51.87 6.98 13.68
CA SER A 454 53.01 7.08 12.75
C SER A 454 52.55 7.28 11.29
N PRO A 455 53.37 7.87 10.42
CA PRO A 455 53.02 8.02 9.00
C PRO A 455 52.64 6.69 8.32
N GLU A 456 53.36 5.62 8.66
CA GLU A 456 53.09 4.26 8.17
C GLU A 456 51.72 3.77 8.63
N ALA A 457 51.41 3.92 9.92
CA ALA A 457 50.08 3.53 10.46
C ALA A 457 48.94 4.35 9.85
N CYS A 458 49.18 5.64 9.55
CA CYS A 458 48.19 6.46 8.84
C CYS A 458 47.97 5.95 7.42
N HIS A 459 49.06 5.62 6.69
CA HIS A 459 48.95 5.07 5.34
C HIS A 459 48.22 3.72 5.31
N GLU A 460 48.54 2.81 6.24
CA GLU A 460 47.83 1.53 6.39
C GLU A 460 46.33 1.74 6.62
N LEU A 461 45.94 2.67 7.53
CA LEU A 461 44.55 2.99 7.76
C LEU A 461 43.85 3.62 6.53
N ASP A 462 44.54 4.45 5.76
CA ASP A 462 44.00 5.05 4.53
C ASP A 462 43.68 3.95 3.48
N VAL A 463 44.55 2.94 3.34
CA VAL A 463 44.31 1.77 2.46
C VAL A 463 43.14 0.96 2.95
N MET A 464 43.09 0.65 4.26
CA MET A 464 41.99 -0.09 4.88
C MET A 464 40.65 0.63 4.71
N GLU A 465 40.58 1.93 5.02
CA GLU A 465 39.37 2.74 4.86
C GLU A 465 38.89 2.77 3.42
N SER A 466 39.79 2.82 2.45
CA SER A 466 39.44 2.79 1.02
C SER A 466 38.84 1.43 0.63
N ALA A 467 39.37 0.31 1.16
CA ALA A 467 38.83 -1.01 0.91
C ALA A 467 37.46 -1.20 1.57
N VAL A 468 37.27 -0.73 2.81
CA VAL A 468 36.00 -0.77 3.54
C VAL A 468 34.93 0.09 2.87
N GLN A 469 35.32 1.26 2.34
CA GLN A 469 34.40 2.11 1.57
C GLN A 469 33.93 1.41 0.28
N GLU A 470 34.86 0.73 -0.42
CA GLU A 470 34.53 -0.01 -1.65
C GLU A 470 33.57 -1.17 -1.38
N ILE A 471 33.86 -2.02 -0.36
CA ILE A 471 33.00 -3.16 -0.02
C ILE A 471 31.61 -2.72 0.42
N LEU A 472 31.51 -1.65 1.22
CA LEU A 472 30.24 -1.07 1.66
C LEU A 472 29.41 -0.57 0.48
N ASN A 473 30.02 0.18 -0.44
CA ASN A 473 29.34 0.67 -1.64
C ASN A 473 28.81 -0.48 -2.51
N ILE A 474 29.64 -1.52 -2.72
CA ILE A 474 29.24 -2.70 -3.50
C ILE A 474 28.07 -3.40 -2.82
N ALA A 475 28.15 -3.68 -1.51
CA ALA A 475 27.12 -4.40 -0.76
C ALA A 475 25.79 -3.63 -0.74
N VAL A 476 25.80 -2.33 -0.40
CA VAL A 476 24.59 -1.50 -0.34
C VAL A 476 23.97 -1.32 -1.73
N SER A 477 24.79 -1.03 -2.77
CA SER A 477 24.25 -0.88 -4.12
C SER A 477 23.70 -2.20 -4.68
N ALA A 478 24.35 -3.34 -4.41
CA ALA A 478 23.85 -4.65 -4.78
C ALA A 478 22.51 -4.97 -4.09
N PHE A 479 22.36 -4.60 -2.83
CA PHE A 479 21.12 -4.79 -2.07
C PHE A 479 19.98 -3.93 -2.62
N VAL A 480 20.21 -2.63 -2.85
CA VAL A 480 19.20 -1.68 -3.35
C VAL A 480 18.73 -2.05 -4.74
N ASP A 481 19.66 -2.42 -5.63
CA ASP A 481 19.38 -2.80 -7.01
C ASP A 481 18.93 -4.27 -7.15
N ASN A 482 19.06 -5.05 -6.09
CA ASN A 482 18.87 -6.51 -6.06
C ASN A 482 19.71 -7.19 -7.17
N ASP A 483 21.03 -6.91 -7.19
CA ASP A 483 21.98 -7.35 -8.21
C ASP A 483 22.94 -8.43 -7.66
N PRO A 484 22.67 -9.73 -7.90
CA PRO A 484 23.51 -10.83 -7.42
C PRO A 484 24.91 -10.86 -8.07
N GLN A 485 25.06 -10.32 -9.29
CA GLN A 485 26.38 -10.27 -9.95
C GLN A 485 27.29 -9.26 -9.27
N ARG A 486 26.72 -8.13 -8.82
CA ARG A 486 27.44 -7.15 -8.02
C ARG A 486 27.74 -7.69 -6.62
N ALA A 487 26.81 -8.38 -6.00
CA ALA A 487 26.99 -9.03 -4.69
C ALA A 487 28.14 -10.04 -4.69
N ALA A 488 28.33 -10.78 -5.79
CA ALA A 488 29.44 -11.76 -5.93
C ALA A 488 30.86 -11.13 -5.88
N ARG A 489 30.98 -9.81 -5.94
CA ARG A 489 32.26 -9.10 -5.79
C ARG A 489 32.64 -8.80 -4.34
N VAL A 490 31.70 -8.96 -3.40
CA VAL A 490 31.87 -8.60 -1.98
C VAL A 490 32.83 -9.58 -1.30
N GLU A 491 32.59 -10.88 -1.40
CA GLU A 491 33.40 -11.92 -0.74
C GLU A 491 34.90 -11.89 -1.12
N PRO A 492 35.29 -11.72 -2.42
CA PRO A 492 36.71 -11.56 -2.76
C PRO A 492 37.38 -10.34 -2.11
N LEU A 493 36.61 -9.25 -1.90
CA LEU A 493 37.13 -8.03 -1.27
C LEU A 493 37.19 -8.17 0.26
N GLU A 494 36.26 -8.89 0.86
CA GLU A 494 36.30 -9.21 2.29
C GLU A 494 37.53 -10.05 2.65
N GLU A 495 37.88 -11.10 1.86
CA GLU A 495 39.12 -11.86 2.08
C GLU A 495 40.39 -10.98 1.96
N ILE A 496 40.37 -9.92 1.13
CA ILE A 496 41.48 -8.96 1.07
C ILE A 496 41.52 -8.07 2.32
N ILE A 497 40.37 -7.61 2.82
CA ILE A 497 40.27 -6.79 4.04
C ILE A 497 40.77 -7.58 5.26
N ASP A 498 40.40 -8.84 5.39
CA ASP A 498 40.91 -9.74 6.43
C ASP A 498 42.43 -9.89 6.36
N GLY A 499 42.96 -10.14 5.16
CA GLY A 499 44.39 -10.22 4.93
C GLY A 499 45.14 -8.93 5.30
N LEU A 500 44.61 -7.77 4.93
CA LEU A 500 45.15 -6.46 5.31
C LEU A 500 45.10 -6.25 6.82
N CYS A 501 44.03 -6.65 7.49
CA CYS A 501 43.87 -6.55 8.93
C CYS A 501 44.96 -7.34 9.68
N ASP A 502 45.21 -8.56 9.25
CA ASP A 502 46.24 -9.43 9.84
C ASP A 502 47.66 -8.87 9.61
N GLU A 503 47.95 -8.37 8.41
CA GLU A 503 49.24 -7.75 8.08
C GLU A 503 49.48 -6.46 8.90
N MET A 504 48.45 -5.59 9.02
CA MET A 504 48.51 -4.35 9.81
C MET A 504 48.68 -4.64 11.30
N LYS A 505 48.01 -5.70 11.86
CA LYS A 505 48.18 -6.16 13.24
C LYS A 505 49.64 -6.62 13.47
N SER A 506 50.25 -7.31 12.49
CA SER A 506 51.67 -7.73 12.56
C SER A 506 52.62 -6.53 12.54
N HIS A 507 52.44 -5.60 11.60
CA HIS A 507 53.24 -4.37 11.53
C HIS A 507 53.11 -3.54 12.81
N HIS A 508 51.92 -3.53 13.42
CA HIS A 508 51.69 -2.84 14.69
C HIS A 508 52.52 -3.45 15.83
N VAL A 509 52.58 -4.77 15.92
CA VAL A 509 53.42 -5.48 16.92
C VAL A 509 54.89 -5.09 16.75
N ASP A 510 55.40 -5.02 15.52
CA ASP A 510 56.78 -4.59 15.22
C ASP A 510 57.04 -3.12 15.63
N ARG A 511 56.07 -2.21 15.41
CA ARG A 511 56.14 -0.83 15.88
C ARG A 511 56.14 -0.73 17.42
N LEU A 512 55.39 -1.59 18.12
CA LEU A 512 55.41 -1.65 19.59
C LEU A 512 56.79 -2.15 20.12
N GLN A 513 57.31 -3.20 19.50
CA GLN A 513 58.63 -3.78 19.92
C GLN A 513 59.78 -2.80 19.66
N SER A 514 59.72 -2.03 18.58
CA SER A 514 60.75 -1.02 18.26
C SER A 514 60.59 0.28 19.07
N GLY A 515 59.48 0.42 19.85
CA GLY A 515 59.19 1.66 20.58
C GLY A 515 58.71 2.80 19.72
N ALA A 516 58.33 2.54 18.46
CA ALA A 516 57.83 3.54 17.52
C ALA A 516 56.38 3.95 17.80
N CYS A 517 55.65 3.20 18.64
CA CYS A 517 54.31 3.57 19.10
C CYS A 517 54.10 3.25 20.59
N THR A 518 53.13 3.91 21.21
CA THR A 518 52.73 3.68 22.61
C THR A 518 51.57 2.69 22.71
N LEU A 519 51.39 2.08 23.89
CA LEU A 519 50.27 1.18 24.13
C LEU A 519 48.91 1.83 23.87
N ASN A 520 48.73 3.14 24.23
CA ASN A 520 47.46 3.83 23.98
C ASN A 520 47.18 3.99 22.50
N GLN A 521 48.20 4.31 21.67
CA GLN A 521 48.07 4.33 20.21
C GLN A 521 47.69 2.94 19.67
N GLY A 522 48.28 1.90 20.26
CA GLY A 522 48.03 0.51 19.90
C GLY A 522 46.60 0.04 20.15
N PHE A 523 46.03 0.41 21.27
CA PHE A 523 44.63 0.07 21.57
C PHE A 523 43.69 0.70 20.56
N VAL A 524 43.79 2.01 20.31
CA VAL A 524 42.92 2.71 19.37
C VAL A 524 43.11 2.21 17.94
N PHE A 525 44.34 1.91 17.52
CA PHE A 525 44.63 1.35 16.21
C PHE A 525 43.97 -0.04 16.04
N ASN A 526 44.09 -0.92 17.03
CA ASN A 526 43.48 -2.25 16.98
C ASN A 526 41.95 -2.17 17.04
N ASP A 527 41.39 -1.23 17.81
CA ASP A 527 39.93 -1.02 17.86
C ASP A 527 39.38 -0.58 16.49
N LEU A 528 40.08 0.34 15.79
CA LEU A 528 39.72 0.72 14.42
C LEU A 528 39.75 -0.49 13.47
N LEU A 529 40.84 -1.28 13.50
CA LEU A 529 40.95 -2.46 12.65
C LEU A 529 39.85 -3.47 12.88
N THR A 530 39.54 -3.76 14.15
CA THR A 530 38.47 -4.70 14.51
C THR A 530 37.11 -4.22 14.01
N ASN A 531 36.81 -2.91 14.11
CA ASN A 531 35.55 -2.38 13.61
C ASN A 531 35.49 -2.42 12.08
N TYR A 532 36.59 -2.15 11.36
CA TYR A 532 36.63 -2.25 9.89
C TYR A 532 36.45 -3.70 9.40
N GLU A 533 37.12 -4.67 10.03
CA GLU A 533 36.96 -6.10 9.76
C GLU A 533 35.49 -6.53 9.94
N ARG A 534 34.86 -6.12 11.06
CA ARG A 534 33.44 -6.44 11.32
C ARG A 534 32.48 -5.82 10.34
N VAL A 535 32.74 -4.61 9.87
CA VAL A 535 31.94 -3.98 8.79
C VAL A 535 32.02 -4.82 7.51
N ALA A 536 33.20 -5.33 7.15
CA ALA A 536 33.35 -6.19 5.98
C ALA A 536 32.58 -7.52 6.14
N ASP A 537 32.64 -8.15 7.33
CA ASP A 537 31.85 -9.34 7.68
C ASP A 537 30.34 -9.09 7.43
N HIS A 538 29.80 -7.96 7.91
CA HIS A 538 28.38 -7.62 7.73
C HIS A 538 28.03 -7.33 6.28
N CYS A 539 28.93 -6.71 5.51
CA CYS A 539 28.76 -6.55 4.07
C CYS A 539 28.71 -7.89 3.34
N SER A 540 29.55 -8.86 3.73
CA SER A 540 29.52 -10.23 3.22
C SER A 540 28.19 -10.91 3.52
N ASN A 541 27.66 -10.80 4.75
CA ASN A 541 26.34 -11.35 5.10
C ASN A 541 25.22 -10.77 4.23
N VAL A 542 25.22 -9.46 3.99
CA VAL A 542 24.26 -8.82 3.10
C VAL A 542 24.37 -9.38 1.67
N ALA A 543 25.57 -9.56 1.16
CA ALA A 543 25.80 -10.10 -0.19
C ALA A 543 25.33 -11.57 -0.30
N VAL A 544 25.60 -12.39 0.70
CA VAL A 544 25.12 -13.78 0.78
C VAL A 544 23.59 -13.82 0.74
N ALA A 545 22.90 -12.98 1.52
CA ALA A 545 21.43 -12.92 1.53
C ALA A 545 20.83 -12.53 0.18
N ILE A 546 21.56 -11.82 -0.69
CA ILE A 546 21.11 -11.50 -2.06
C ILE A 546 21.29 -12.72 -2.99
N ILE A 547 22.39 -13.43 -2.87
CA ILE A 547 22.77 -14.53 -3.77
C ILE A 547 21.96 -15.80 -3.48
N GLU A 548 21.67 -16.11 -2.21
CA GLU A 548 20.89 -17.28 -1.80
C GLU A 548 19.47 -17.31 -2.36
N LEU A 549 18.88 -16.16 -2.63
CA LEU A 549 17.57 -16.07 -3.26
C LEU A 549 17.52 -16.58 -4.72
N GLU A 550 18.65 -16.66 -5.41
CA GLU A 550 18.71 -17.25 -6.76
C GLU A 550 18.95 -18.77 -6.76
N SER A 551 19.46 -19.32 -5.65
CA SER A 551 19.73 -20.74 -5.52
C SER A 551 18.68 -21.41 -4.63
N ASP A 552 17.93 -22.39 -5.11
CA ASP A 552 16.89 -23.17 -4.40
C ASP A 552 17.38 -23.91 -3.11
N SER A 553 18.49 -23.50 -2.47
CA SER A 553 19.09 -24.17 -1.31
C SER A 553 19.21 -23.23 -0.10
N PHE A 554 18.43 -23.52 0.92
CA PHE A 554 18.31 -22.77 2.20
C PHE A 554 19.38 -23.15 3.25
N ASP A 555 20.66 -23.30 2.91
CA ASP A 555 21.68 -23.61 3.90
C ASP A 555 22.90 -22.69 3.81
N THR A 556 22.86 -21.59 4.59
CA THR A 556 23.86 -20.49 4.61
C THR A 556 25.29 -21.01 4.84
N HIS A 557 25.44 -22.05 5.66
CA HIS A 557 26.77 -22.65 5.96
C HIS A 557 27.25 -23.58 4.85
N GLU A 558 26.36 -24.24 4.13
CA GLU A 558 26.70 -25.12 3.02
C GLU A 558 27.07 -24.32 1.77
N TYR A 559 26.44 -23.16 1.55
CA TYR A 559 26.77 -22.25 0.47
C TYR A 559 28.14 -21.58 0.66
N LEU A 560 28.43 -21.01 1.84
CA LEU A 560 29.75 -20.43 2.12
C LEU A 560 30.87 -21.48 1.99
N SER A 561 30.61 -22.73 2.39
CA SER A 561 31.56 -23.84 2.17
C SER A 561 31.64 -24.25 0.71
N SER A 562 30.57 -24.16 -0.07
CA SER A 562 30.52 -24.48 -1.50
C SER A 562 31.07 -23.38 -2.39
N VAL A 563 30.89 -22.11 -2.03
CA VAL A 563 31.54 -20.96 -2.70
C VAL A 563 33.03 -20.93 -2.43
N ARG A 564 33.47 -21.26 -1.20
CA ARG A 564 34.88 -21.47 -0.88
C ARG A 564 35.46 -22.73 -1.57
N ALA A 565 34.64 -23.75 -1.83
CA ALA A 565 35.07 -24.95 -2.55
C ALA A 565 35.01 -24.84 -4.07
N MET A 566 34.04 -24.09 -4.61
CA MET A 566 33.99 -23.65 -6.01
C MET A 566 34.65 -22.27 -6.10
N LYS A 567 35.98 -22.20 -6.11
CA LYS A 567 36.70 -21.02 -6.61
C LYS A 567 36.27 -20.79 -8.06
N SER A 568 35.15 -20.12 -8.24
CA SER A 568 34.67 -19.77 -9.57
C SER A 568 35.75 -18.92 -10.25
N HIS A 569 35.88 -19.02 -11.55
CA HIS A 569 36.86 -18.24 -12.30
C HIS A 569 36.70 -16.71 -12.04
N SER A 570 35.47 -16.28 -11.75
CA SER A 570 35.14 -14.88 -11.41
C SER A 570 35.64 -14.48 -10.02
N PHE A 571 35.56 -15.36 -9.00
CA PHE A 571 36.11 -15.07 -7.66
C PHE A 571 37.61 -14.83 -7.73
N ALA A 572 38.37 -15.75 -8.37
CA ALA A 572 39.81 -15.63 -8.50
C ALA A 572 40.22 -14.34 -9.27
N GLN A 573 39.43 -13.97 -10.28
CA GLN A 573 39.67 -12.75 -11.03
C GLN A 573 39.47 -11.48 -10.17
N TYR A 574 38.35 -11.38 -9.43
CA TYR A 574 38.09 -10.24 -8.55
C TYR A 574 39.08 -10.17 -7.38
N PHE A 575 39.46 -11.31 -6.82
CA PHE A 575 40.45 -11.37 -5.76
C PHE A 575 41.81 -10.82 -6.21
N GLU A 576 42.31 -11.22 -7.40
CA GLU A 576 43.55 -10.67 -7.95
C GLU A 576 43.44 -9.18 -8.32
N GLU A 577 42.29 -8.73 -8.80
CA GLU A 577 42.00 -7.32 -9.07
C GLU A 577 42.10 -6.50 -7.78
N TYR A 578 41.44 -6.89 -6.70
CA TYR A 578 41.46 -6.19 -5.42
C TYR A 578 42.80 -6.30 -4.70
N LYS A 579 43.51 -7.41 -4.82
CA LYS A 579 44.89 -7.56 -4.29
C LYS A 579 45.88 -6.59 -4.94
N GLN A 580 45.68 -6.28 -6.22
CA GLN A 580 46.49 -5.25 -6.90
C GLN A 580 46.07 -3.83 -6.52
N GLN A 581 44.83 -3.62 -6.19
CA GLN A 581 44.29 -2.30 -5.85
C GLN A 581 44.60 -1.92 -4.41
N PHE A 582 44.46 -2.86 -3.46
CA PHE A 582 44.62 -2.64 -2.04
C PHE A 582 45.84 -3.45 -1.53
N HIS A 583 46.98 -2.79 -1.35
CA HIS A 583 48.22 -3.35 -0.79
C HIS A 583 48.91 -2.31 0.09
N LEU A 584 49.58 -2.79 1.16
CA LEU A 584 50.30 -1.94 2.13
C LEU A 584 51.68 -1.56 1.66
#